data_86120b1a9f9291faa031ba3e9ef0d667
#
_entry.id   86120b1a9f9291faa031ba3e9ef0d667
#
_cell.length_a   1.000
_cell.length_b   1.000
_cell.length_c   1.000
_cell.angle_alpha   90.00
_cell.angle_beta   90.00
_cell.angle_gamma   90.00
#
_symmetry.space_group_name_H-M   'P 1'
#
loop_
_entity.id
_entity.type
_entity.pdbx_description
1 polymer ?
#
loop_
_entity_poly.entity_id
_entity_poly.type
_entity_poly.pdbx_seq_one_letter_code
_entity_poly.pdbx_strand_id
1 'polypeptide(L)'
;IWAHENQELKPEPDALREMTRKIQEYELGEDFLEIRDSVKGILFSKESELNREKLQLEQAHGKAQESFEELNAELESWNNKKDPEPEQPECVRQNRRRLKEQGIPYQQFYKIIEFDTGLTREQADRIEEALMNMGVLDALIISEEYREQVYSLDPGVCDKYIFSDVSHVKENLTQVLDVDNGEQDILLYHSISNILSAIGFGSREEQSGHSWIDREGNYRIGVLEGTVTKEYKARFIGARAREEYRKSK
;
A
#
# COMPACT_ATOMS: atom_id res chain seq x y z
N ILE A 1 -20.54 21.08 55.19
CA ILE A 1 -19.96 19.75 55.43
C ILE A 1 -20.48 18.78 54.35
N TRP A 2 -21.78 18.49 54.26
CA TRP A 2 -22.33 17.50 53.32
C TRP A 2 -21.94 17.76 51.85
N ALA A 3 -22.08 18.98 51.34
CA ALA A 3 -21.72 19.33 49.96
C ALA A 3 -20.22 19.23 49.72
N HIS A 4 -19.37 19.40 50.73
CA HIS A 4 -17.94 19.25 50.64
C HIS A 4 -17.54 17.77 50.59
N GLU A 5 -18.21 16.94 51.37
CA GLU A 5 -17.96 15.48 51.40
C GLU A 5 -18.51 14.75 50.18
N ASN A 6 -19.51 15.35 49.49
CA ASN A 6 -20.20 14.80 48.32
C ASN A 6 -19.96 15.66 47.06
N GLN A 7 -18.74 16.14 46.83
CA GLN A 7 -18.38 16.98 45.69
C GLN A 7 -18.67 16.32 44.33
N GLU A 8 -18.63 14.99 44.28
CA GLU A 8 -18.89 14.21 43.05
C GLU A 8 -20.36 14.36 42.59
N LEU A 9 -21.30 14.64 43.51
CA LEU A 9 -22.70 14.82 43.14
C LEU A 9 -22.95 16.16 42.42
N LYS A 10 -22.04 17.14 42.54
CA LYS A 10 -22.17 18.50 41.96
C LYS A 10 -23.58 19.05 42.05
N PRO A 11 -24.19 19.13 43.27
CA PRO A 11 -25.58 19.60 43.40
C PRO A 11 -25.70 21.02 42.89
N GLU A 12 -26.85 21.31 42.25
CA GLU A 12 -27.16 22.67 41.78
C GLU A 12 -27.17 23.67 42.94
N PRO A 13 -26.65 24.90 42.74
CA PRO A 13 -26.55 25.90 43.82
C PRO A 13 -27.92 26.23 44.49
N ASP A 14 -29.00 26.23 43.72
CA ASP A 14 -30.33 26.50 44.24
C ASP A 14 -30.88 25.35 45.07
N ALA A 15 -30.62 24.10 44.69
CA ALA A 15 -30.97 22.92 45.49
C ALA A 15 -30.20 22.91 46.83
N LEU A 16 -28.95 23.35 46.84
CA LEU A 16 -28.16 23.49 48.06
C LEU A 16 -28.69 24.60 48.97
N ARG A 17 -29.09 25.74 48.41
CA ARG A 17 -29.68 26.85 49.17
C ARG A 17 -31.01 26.43 49.82
N GLU A 18 -31.87 25.76 49.10
CA GLU A 18 -33.14 25.26 49.61
C GLU A 18 -32.93 24.21 50.70
N MET A 19 -32.04 23.27 50.51
CA MET A 19 -31.67 22.27 51.50
C MET A 19 -31.11 22.95 52.76
N THR A 20 -30.23 23.95 52.62
CA THR A 20 -29.66 24.70 53.74
C THR A 20 -30.75 25.42 54.49
N ARG A 21 -31.72 26.09 53.82
CA ARG A 21 -32.88 26.75 54.45
C ARG A 21 -33.70 25.75 55.25
N LYS A 22 -34.07 24.59 54.70
CA LYS A 22 -34.82 23.54 55.37
C LYS A 22 -34.09 22.98 56.59
N ILE A 23 -32.78 22.89 56.58
CA ILE A 23 -31.95 22.46 57.72
C ILE A 23 -31.95 23.55 58.83
N GLN A 24 -31.91 24.84 58.45
CA GLN A 24 -31.97 25.95 59.42
C GLN A 24 -33.33 26.12 60.07
N GLU A 25 -34.39 25.84 59.36
CA GLU A 25 -35.77 25.92 59.82
C GLU A 25 -36.25 24.63 60.49
N TYR A 26 -35.39 23.62 60.64
CA TYR A 26 -35.72 22.30 61.18
C TYR A 26 -36.10 22.39 62.64
N GLU A 27 -37.41 22.15 62.92
CA GLU A 27 -37.96 22.15 64.33
C GLU A 27 -38.58 20.81 64.76
N LEU A 28 -39.11 20.01 63.84
CA LEU A 28 -39.83 18.74 64.13
C LEU A 28 -39.73 17.70 63.00
N GLY A 29 -40.15 16.45 63.29
CA GLY A 29 -39.94 15.24 62.46
C GLY A 29 -40.51 15.26 61.05
N GLU A 30 -41.44 16.12 60.68
CA GLU A 30 -41.92 16.26 59.29
C GLU A 30 -40.92 16.92 58.39
N ASP A 31 -40.14 17.87 58.91
CA ASP A 31 -39.07 18.54 58.16
C ASP A 31 -37.93 17.60 57.74
N PHE A 32 -37.71 16.53 58.49
CA PHE A 32 -36.74 15.49 58.15
C PHE A 32 -37.10 14.80 56.82
N LEU A 33 -38.35 14.51 56.58
CA LEU A 33 -38.81 13.86 55.34
C LEU A 33 -38.55 14.75 54.14
N GLU A 34 -38.74 16.07 54.24
CA GLU A 34 -38.50 17.02 53.17
C GLU A 34 -37.02 17.18 52.87
N ILE A 35 -36.15 17.21 53.90
CA ILE A 35 -34.70 17.26 53.75
C ILE A 35 -34.21 15.97 53.04
N ARG A 36 -34.69 14.82 53.51
CA ARG A 36 -34.37 13.54 52.90
C ARG A 36 -34.78 13.48 51.42
N ASP A 37 -35.96 13.97 51.10
CA ASP A 37 -36.47 13.94 49.71
C ASP A 37 -35.73 14.93 48.82
N SER A 38 -35.29 16.08 49.36
CA SER A 38 -34.37 16.98 48.65
C SER A 38 -33.04 16.33 48.32
N VAL A 39 -32.43 15.60 49.26
CA VAL A 39 -31.17 14.84 49.02
C VAL A 39 -31.40 13.75 47.98
N LYS A 40 -32.49 12.99 48.07
CA LYS A 40 -32.87 11.98 47.06
C LYS A 40 -33.09 12.60 45.68
N GLY A 41 -33.65 13.78 45.59
CA GLY A 41 -33.82 14.51 44.32
C GLY A 41 -32.48 14.83 43.66
N ILE A 42 -31.50 15.30 44.46
CA ILE A 42 -30.13 15.57 43.96
C ILE A 42 -29.48 14.29 43.45
N LEU A 43 -29.58 13.19 44.22
CA LEU A 43 -29.04 11.90 43.81
C LEU A 43 -29.66 11.37 42.50
N PHE A 44 -30.98 11.42 42.43
CA PHE A 44 -31.76 10.98 41.26
C PHE A 44 -31.41 11.79 40.00
N SER A 45 -31.27 13.13 40.18
CA SER A 45 -30.86 14.00 39.07
C SER A 45 -29.47 13.61 38.54
N LYS A 46 -28.51 13.37 39.44
CA LYS A 46 -27.16 12.98 39.07
C LYS A 46 -27.09 11.57 38.44
N GLU A 47 -27.84 10.65 38.99
CA GLU A 47 -27.97 9.30 38.43
C GLU A 47 -28.57 9.35 36.99
N SER A 48 -29.59 10.18 36.79
CA SER A 48 -30.20 10.35 35.46
C SER A 48 -29.21 10.96 34.45
N GLU A 49 -28.40 11.96 34.89
CA GLU A 49 -27.35 12.57 34.08
C GLU A 49 -26.30 11.53 33.67
N LEU A 50 -25.78 10.78 34.65
CA LEU A 50 -24.76 9.75 34.41
C LEU A 50 -25.28 8.61 33.51
N ASN A 51 -26.53 8.19 33.69
CA ASN A 51 -27.12 7.18 32.83
C ASN A 51 -27.28 7.67 31.39
N ARG A 52 -27.61 8.95 31.21
CA ARG A 52 -27.68 9.56 29.86
C ARG A 52 -26.31 9.65 29.21
N GLU A 53 -25.31 10.10 29.97
CA GLU A 53 -23.92 10.14 29.47
C GLU A 53 -23.39 8.74 29.14
N LYS A 54 -23.63 7.77 30.00
CA LYS A 54 -23.28 6.36 29.76
C LYS A 54 -23.88 5.84 28.46
N LEU A 55 -25.19 6.10 28.25
CA LEU A 55 -25.88 5.68 27.02
C LEU A 55 -25.26 6.33 25.76
N GLN A 56 -24.92 7.62 25.85
CA GLN A 56 -24.28 8.34 24.75
C GLN A 56 -22.88 7.75 24.42
N LEU A 57 -22.11 7.44 25.45
CA LEU A 57 -20.78 6.83 25.30
C LEU A 57 -20.88 5.39 24.74
N GLU A 58 -21.85 4.61 25.20
CA GLU A 58 -22.11 3.27 24.67
C GLU A 58 -22.50 3.31 23.18
N GLN A 59 -23.34 4.28 22.78
CA GLN A 59 -23.69 4.47 21.37
C GLN A 59 -22.50 4.93 20.52
N ALA A 60 -21.68 5.85 21.04
CA ALA A 60 -20.50 6.31 20.35
C ALA A 60 -19.46 5.18 20.19
N HIS A 61 -19.27 4.40 21.24
CA HIS A 61 -18.39 3.22 21.22
C HIS A 61 -18.87 2.18 20.19
N GLY A 62 -20.16 1.87 20.17
CA GLY A 62 -20.74 0.93 19.21
C GLY A 62 -20.49 1.37 17.75
N LYS A 63 -20.75 2.65 17.44
CA LYS A 63 -20.46 3.19 16.09
C LYS A 63 -18.99 3.16 15.72
N ALA A 64 -18.11 3.47 16.66
CA ALA A 64 -16.66 3.41 16.41
C ALA A 64 -16.20 1.98 16.19
N GLN A 65 -16.76 1.02 16.91
CA GLN A 65 -16.47 -0.40 16.75
C GLN A 65 -16.94 -0.93 15.39
N GLU A 66 -18.16 -0.61 14.97
CA GLU A 66 -18.68 -0.98 13.64
C GLU A 66 -17.78 -0.43 12.53
N SER A 67 -17.41 0.86 12.61
CA SER A 67 -16.51 1.47 11.61
C SER A 67 -15.13 0.81 11.60
N PHE A 68 -14.62 0.43 12.77
CA PHE A 68 -13.33 -0.29 12.86
C PHE A 68 -13.41 -1.68 12.20
N GLU A 69 -14.49 -2.42 12.45
CA GLU A 69 -14.68 -3.75 11.86
C GLU A 69 -14.83 -3.68 10.34
N GLU A 70 -15.59 -2.69 9.83
CA GLU A 70 -15.73 -2.44 8.38
C GLU A 70 -14.37 -2.13 7.73
N LEU A 71 -13.60 -1.20 8.30
CA LEU A 71 -12.29 -0.82 7.78
C LEU A 71 -11.28 -1.97 7.86
N ASN A 72 -11.34 -2.78 8.91
CA ASN A 72 -10.46 -3.93 9.06
C ASN A 72 -10.80 -5.04 8.04
N ALA A 73 -12.09 -5.29 7.79
CA ALA A 73 -12.52 -6.22 6.76
C ALA A 73 -12.12 -5.74 5.35
N GLU A 74 -12.21 -4.42 5.09
CA GLU A 74 -11.74 -3.84 3.85
C GLU A 74 -10.23 -4.02 3.70
N LEU A 75 -9.46 -3.73 4.74
CA LEU A 75 -8.01 -3.90 4.77
C LEU A 75 -7.60 -5.36 4.53
N GLU A 76 -8.28 -6.32 5.17
CA GLU A 76 -8.05 -7.74 4.93
C GLU A 76 -8.37 -8.13 3.48
N SER A 77 -9.46 -7.60 2.92
CA SER A 77 -9.79 -7.84 1.51
C SER A 77 -8.71 -7.30 0.56
N TRP A 78 -8.13 -6.14 0.87
CA TRP A 78 -7.03 -5.54 0.12
C TRP A 78 -5.75 -6.37 0.24
N ASN A 79 -5.39 -6.81 1.44
CA ASN A 79 -4.21 -7.63 1.69
C ASN A 79 -4.29 -9.01 1.02
N ASN A 80 -5.50 -9.55 0.85
CA ASN A 80 -5.72 -10.81 0.17
C ASN A 80 -5.72 -10.71 -1.37
N LYS A 81 -5.82 -9.49 -1.93
CA LYS A 81 -5.68 -9.26 -3.38
C LYS A 81 -4.20 -9.30 -3.75
N LYS A 82 -3.76 -10.39 -4.34
CA LYS A 82 -2.39 -10.54 -4.85
C LYS A 82 -2.12 -9.53 -5.96
N ASP A 83 -0.89 -9.00 -5.94
CA ASP A 83 -0.40 -8.20 -7.06
C ASP A 83 -0.45 -9.01 -8.36
N PRO A 84 -0.74 -8.35 -9.48
CA PRO A 84 -0.73 -9.02 -10.76
C PRO A 84 0.68 -9.54 -11.08
N GLU A 85 0.75 -10.77 -11.55
CA GLU A 85 1.98 -11.37 -12.06
C GLU A 85 1.78 -11.75 -13.53
N PRO A 86 2.80 -11.55 -14.40
CA PRO A 86 2.76 -12.02 -15.77
C PRO A 86 2.51 -13.53 -15.81
N GLU A 87 1.75 -13.99 -16.80
CA GLU A 87 1.53 -15.42 -17.02
C GLU A 87 2.84 -16.12 -17.34
N GLN A 88 3.16 -17.17 -16.61
CA GLN A 88 4.41 -17.92 -16.75
C GLN A 88 4.12 -19.37 -17.14
N PRO A 89 4.82 -19.89 -18.16
CA PRO A 89 4.83 -21.31 -18.46
C PRO A 89 5.29 -22.16 -17.24
N GLU A 90 4.85 -23.40 -17.17
CA GLU A 90 5.21 -24.26 -16.05
C GLU A 90 6.71 -24.49 -15.93
N CYS A 91 7.44 -24.59 -17.04
CA CYS A 91 8.90 -24.72 -17.04
C CYS A 91 9.59 -23.53 -16.35
N VAL A 92 9.10 -22.30 -16.60
CA VAL A 92 9.62 -21.07 -15.94
C VAL A 92 9.37 -21.12 -14.44
N ARG A 93 8.16 -21.50 -14.01
CA ARG A 93 7.83 -21.62 -12.57
C ARG A 93 8.72 -22.66 -11.88
N GLN A 94 8.96 -23.81 -12.51
CA GLN A 94 9.82 -24.85 -11.97
C GLN A 94 11.28 -24.40 -11.91
N ASN A 95 11.78 -23.70 -12.93
CA ASN A 95 13.12 -23.13 -12.93
C ASN A 95 13.30 -22.14 -11.78
N ARG A 96 12.39 -21.17 -11.61
CA ARG A 96 12.47 -20.17 -10.53
C ARG A 96 12.41 -20.82 -9.15
N ARG A 97 11.70 -21.93 -9.00
CA ARG A 97 11.73 -22.73 -7.76
C ARG A 97 13.10 -23.32 -7.50
N ARG A 98 13.73 -23.92 -8.52
CA ARG A 98 15.09 -24.49 -8.43
C ARG A 98 16.13 -23.43 -8.07
N LEU A 99 16.06 -22.24 -8.70
CA LEU A 99 16.96 -21.13 -8.37
C LEU A 99 16.86 -20.75 -6.88
N LYS A 100 15.65 -20.65 -6.34
CA LYS A 100 15.42 -20.40 -4.89
C LYS A 100 15.97 -21.51 -4.00
N GLU A 101 15.74 -22.78 -4.36
CA GLU A 101 16.24 -23.95 -3.63
C GLU A 101 17.76 -24.01 -3.59
N GLN A 102 18.43 -23.53 -4.64
CA GLN A 102 19.89 -23.42 -4.71
C GLN A 102 20.45 -22.13 -4.09
N GLY A 103 19.59 -21.27 -3.56
CA GLY A 103 20.02 -20.03 -2.92
C GLY A 103 20.57 -18.98 -3.89
N ILE A 104 20.23 -19.06 -5.18
CA ILE A 104 20.62 -18.06 -6.18
C ILE A 104 19.69 -16.85 -6.05
N PRO A 105 20.20 -15.67 -5.67
CA PRO A 105 19.39 -14.47 -5.56
C PRO A 105 19.02 -13.96 -6.96
N TYR A 106 17.75 -13.58 -7.12
CA TYR A 106 17.26 -12.93 -8.33
C TYR A 106 16.14 -11.98 -8.05
N GLN A 107 15.94 -10.99 -8.90
CA GLN A 107 14.79 -10.10 -8.90
C GLN A 107 14.11 -10.13 -10.28
N GLN A 108 12.77 -9.98 -10.29
CA GLN A 108 12.02 -9.84 -11.53
C GLN A 108 12.02 -8.37 -11.95
N PHE A 109 12.38 -8.07 -13.19
CA PHE A 109 12.59 -6.71 -13.68
C PHE A 109 11.40 -5.78 -13.34
N TYR A 110 10.16 -6.18 -13.59
CA TYR A 110 8.98 -5.33 -13.34
C TYR A 110 8.72 -5.03 -11.86
N LYS A 111 9.26 -5.82 -10.93
CA LYS A 111 9.02 -5.62 -9.48
C LYS A 111 9.87 -4.51 -8.87
N ILE A 112 10.99 -4.21 -9.50
CA ILE A 112 12.03 -3.34 -8.96
C ILE A 112 12.13 -1.99 -9.67
N ILE A 113 11.20 -1.69 -10.58
CA ILE A 113 11.14 -0.45 -11.33
C ILE A 113 9.79 0.23 -11.13
N GLU A 114 9.80 1.56 -11.23
CA GLU A 114 8.61 2.42 -11.24
C GLU A 114 8.64 3.34 -12.45
N PHE A 115 7.45 3.79 -12.87
CA PHE A 115 7.35 4.82 -13.89
C PHE A 115 7.69 6.18 -13.31
N ASP A 116 8.45 6.98 -14.07
CA ASP A 116 8.65 8.38 -13.74
C ASP A 116 7.31 9.14 -13.69
N THR A 117 7.19 10.07 -12.76
CA THR A 117 5.97 10.84 -12.51
C THR A 117 5.57 11.76 -13.67
N GLY A 118 6.47 12.07 -14.58
CA GLY A 118 6.25 12.87 -15.79
C GLY A 118 5.57 12.12 -16.94
N LEU A 119 5.44 10.78 -16.85
CA LEU A 119 4.78 9.98 -17.87
C LEU A 119 3.26 10.09 -17.80
N THR A 120 2.63 10.20 -18.97
CA THR A 120 1.18 10.02 -19.06
C THR A 120 0.82 8.54 -18.91
N ARG A 121 -0.41 8.26 -18.47
CA ARG A 121 -0.91 6.89 -18.33
C ARG A 121 -0.80 6.10 -19.64
N GLU A 122 -1.16 6.74 -20.76
CA GLU A 122 -1.08 6.10 -22.08
C GLU A 122 0.36 5.74 -22.48
N GLN A 123 1.33 6.57 -22.10
CA GLN A 123 2.74 6.28 -22.34
C GLN A 123 3.22 5.13 -21.46
N ALA A 124 2.82 5.08 -20.19
CA ALA A 124 3.12 3.96 -19.29
C ALA A 124 2.52 2.64 -19.82
N ASP A 125 1.26 2.66 -20.29
CA ASP A 125 0.61 1.50 -20.92
C ASP A 125 1.45 0.97 -22.10
N ARG A 126 1.91 1.86 -22.98
CA ARG A 126 2.70 1.50 -24.17
C ARG A 126 4.09 0.98 -23.83
N ILE A 127 4.77 1.60 -22.87
CA ILE A 127 6.11 1.19 -22.45
C ILE A 127 6.06 -0.20 -21.79
N GLU A 128 5.09 -0.45 -20.91
CA GLU A 128 4.95 -1.76 -20.27
C GLU A 128 4.63 -2.86 -21.30
N GLU A 129 3.74 -2.59 -22.27
CA GLU A 129 3.43 -3.54 -23.34
C GLU A 129 4.66 -3.80 -24.23
N ALA A 130 5.45 -2.76 -24.55
CA ALA A 130 6.68 -2.91 -25.32
C ALA A 130 7.70 -3.77 -24.58
N LEU A 131 7.93 -3.53 -23.30
CA LEU A 131 8.83 -4.36 -22.45
C LEU A 131 8.34 -5.81 -22.37
N MET A 132 7.02 -6.03 -22.33
CA MET A 132 6.43 -7.36 -22.36
C MET A 132 6.69 -8.05 -23.70
N ASN A 133 6.46 -7.37 -24.82
CA ASN A 133 6.68 -7.90 -26.17
C ASN A 133 8.17 -8.17 -26.45
N MET A 134 9.06 -7.34 -25.92
CA MET A 134 10.50 -7.58 -25.95
C MET A 134 10.93 -8.76 -25.07
N GLY A 135 10.06 -9.21 -24.17
CA GLY A 135 10.37 -10.27 -23.21
C GLY A 135 11.23 -9.84 -22.04
N VAL A 136 11.43 -8.54 -21.84
CA VAL A 136 12.24 -7.97 -20.75
C VAL A 136 11.43 -7.87 -19.46
N LEU A 137 10.13 -7.61 -19.54
CA LEU A 137 9.27 -7.31 -18.40
C LEU A 137 9.38 -8.32 -17.25
N ASP A 138 9.31 -9.61 -17.55
CA ASP A 138 9.37 -10.71 -16.57
C ASP A 138 10.76 -11.40 -16.53
N ALA A 139 11.79 -10.79 -17.09
CA ALA A 139 13.14 -11.33 -17.05
C ALA A 139 13.73 -11.26 -15.64
N LEU A 140 14.58 -12.21 -15.31
CA LEU A 140 15.28 -12.27 -14.03
C LEU A 140 16.59 -11.51 -14.10
N ILE A 141 16.78 -10.56 -13.19
CA ILE A 141 18.06 -9.90 -12.97
C ILE A 141 18.86 -10.76 -12.00
N ILE A 142 20.03 -11.17 -12.43
CA ILE A 142 20.91 -12.06 -11.68
C ILE A 142 22.34 -11.51 -11.78
N SER A 143 23.09 -11.60 -10.67
CA SER A 143 24.50 -11.22 -10.66
C SER A 143 25.32 -12.11 -11.61
N GLU A 144 26.29 -11.52 -12.29
CA GLU A 144 27.18 -12.18 -13.26
C GLU A 144 27.87 -13.43 -12.68
N GLU A 145 28.21 -13.41 -11.41
CA GLU A 145 28.86 -14.54 -10.72
C GLU A 145 28.06 -15.86 -10.75
N TYR A 146 26.73 -15.77 -10.89
CA TYR A 146 25.84 -16.95 -10.96
C TYR A 146 25.56 -17.44 -12.38
N ARG A 147 26.09 -16.79 -13.42
CA ARG A 147 25.77 -17.08 -14.85
C ARG A 147 25.91 -18.55 -15.17
N GLU A 148 27.10 -19.12 -14.91
CA GLU A 148 27.39 -20.53 -15.20
C GLU A 148 26.47 -21.48 -14.42
N GLN A 149 26.20 -21.17 -13.18
CA GLN A 149 25.33 -21.98 -12.32
C GLN A 149 23.86 -21.94 -12.82
N VAL A 150 23.38 -20.76 -13.23
CA VAL A 150 22.03 -20.58 -13.80
C VAL A 150 21.87 -21.41 -15.06
N TYR A 151 22.80 -21.33 -16.01
CA TYR A 151 22.72 -22.12 -17.24
C TYR A 151 22.87 -23.63 -17.00
N SER A 152 23.59 -24.05 -15.97
CA SER A 152 23.63 -25.45 -15.54
C SER A 152 22.32 -25.97 -15.03
N LEU A 153 21.56 -25.13 -14.32
CA LEU A 153 20.24 -25.48 -13.76
C LEU A 153 19.11 -25.40 -14.78
N ASP A 154 19.25 -24.53 -15.79
CA ASP A 154 18.28 -24.33 -16.88
C ASP A 154 18.93 -24.59 -18.26
N PRO A 155 19.33 -25.83 -18.56
CA PRO A 155 20.03 -26.16 -19.82
C PRO A 155 19.18 -25.93 -21.06
N GLY A 156 17.86 -25.88 -20.92
CA GLY A 156 16.91 -25.56 -21.98
C GLY A 156 16.68 -24.06 -22.15
N VAL A 157 17.21 -23.24 -21.28
CA VAL A 157 17.02 -21.77 -21.22
C VAL A 157 15.54 -21.42 -21.38
N CYS A 158 14.70 -21.98 -20.51
CA CYS A 158 13.26 -21.76 -20.56
C CYS A 158 12.84 -20.42 -19.94
N ASP A 159 13.70 -19.80 -19.13
CA ASP A 159 13.46 -18.47 -18.53
C ASP A 159 14.35 -17.41 -19.23
N LYS A 160 14.18 -16.16 -18.88
CA LYS A 160 14.89 -15.02 -19.44
C LYS A 160 15.78 -14.40 -18.38
N TYR A 161 17.03 -14.18 -18.69
CA TYR A 161 18.04 -13.69 -17.76
C TYR A 161 18.67 -12.40 -18.24
N ILE A 162 18.79 -11.44 -17.35
CA ILE A 162 19.52 -10.19 -17.54
C ILE A 162 20.70 -10.19 -16.58
N PHE A 163 21.90 -10.09 -17.13
CA PHE A 163 23.12 -9.94 -16.35
C PHE A 163 23.60 -8.50 -16.44
N SER A 164 24.21 -8.01 -15.39
CA SER A 164 24.54 -6.58 -15.22
C SER A 164 25.70 -6.04 -16.08
N ASP A 165 26.38 -6.90 -16.82
CA ASP A 165 27.46 -6.49 -17.72
C ASP A 165 26.90 -6.06 -19.07
N VAL A 166 26.47 -4.80 -19.16
CA VAL A 166 25.81 -4.23 -20.33
C VAL A 166 26.46 -2.91 -20.75
N SER A 167 26.41 -2.61 -22.04
CA SER A 167 26.87 -1.32 -22.58
C SER A 167 25.80 -0.25 -22.45
N HIS A 168 26.22 0.97 -22.06
CA HIS A 168 25.34 2.11 -21.89
C HIS A 168 25.00 2.78 -23.21
N VAL A 169 23.75 3.24 -23.33
CA VAL A 169 23.23 4.06 -24.45
C VAL A 169 22.99 5.46 -23.93
N LYS A 170 23.22 6.49 -24.77
CA LYS A 170 23.12 7.88 -24.34
C LYS A 170 21.70 8.30 -23.94
N GLU A 171 20.72 8.00 -24.78
CA GLU A 171 19.30 8.21 -24.50
C GLU A 171 18.70 6.86 -24.16
N ASN A 172 18.26 6.65 -22.92
CA ASN A 172 17.92 5.34 -22.40
C ASN A 172 16.72 5.37 -21.43
N LEU A 173 16.30 4.19 -20.97
CA LEU A 173 15.11 4.03 -20.14
C LEU A 173 15.18 4.72 -18.77
N THR A 174 16.33 5.16 -18.28
CA THR A 174 16.42 5.94 -17.03
C THR A 174 15.71 7.30 -17.10
N GLN A 175 15.30 7.74 -18.31
CA GLN A 175 14.49 8.96 -18.48
C GLN A 175 13.01 8.76 -18.14
N VAL A 176 12.55 7.54 -18.05
CA VAL A 176 11.12 7.20 -17.92
C VAL A 176 10.84 6.10 -16.90
N LEU A 177 11.87 5.42 -16.44
CA LEU A 177 11.80 4.38 -15.41
C LEU A 177 12.82 4.65 -14.33
N ASP A 178 12.37 4.63 -13.08
CA ASP A 178 13.19 4.72 -11.89
C ASP A 178 13.27 3.36 -11.19
N VAL A 179 14.28 3.20 -10.34
CA VAL A 179 14.36 2.04 -9.44
C VAL A 179 13.41 2.26 -8.28
N ASP A 180 12.60 1.27 -7.95
CA ASP A 180 11.68 1.33 -6.82
C ASP A 180 12.45 1.60 -5.50
N ASN A 181 12.10 2.69 -4.82
CA ASN A 181 12.76 3.16 -3.60
C ASN A 181 12.62 2.23 -2.38
N GLY A 182 11.87 1.13 -2.51
CA GLY A 182 11.75 0.09 -1.49
C GLY A 182 13.00 -0.80 -1.38
N GLU A 183 13.85 -0.83 -2.38
CA GLU A 183 15.08 -1.63 -2.41
C GLU A 183 16.26 -0.86 -1.80
N GLN A 184 16.66 -1.23 -0.59
CA GLN A 184 17.75 -0.59 0.16
C GLN A 184 19.16 -1.09 -0.22
N ASP A 185 19.28 -2.06 -1.14
CA ASP A 185 20.56 -2.60 -1.57
C ASP A 185 21.20 -1.74 -2.67
N ILE A 186 22.25 -1.00 -2.30
CA ILE A 186 22.99 -0.10 -3.19
C ILE A 186 23.59 -0.84 -4.39
N LEU A 187 24.04 -2.08 -4.22
CA LEU A 187 24.62 -2.87 -5.31
C LEU A 187 23.55 -3.27 -6.32
N LEU A 188 22.38 -3.64 -5.85
CA LEU A 188 21.25 -3.95 -6.70
C LEU A 188 20.78 -2.70 -7.46
N TYR A 189 20.71 -1.55 -6.80
CA TYR A 189 20.37 -0.26 -7.42
C TYR A 189 21.28 0.07 -8.61
N HIS A 190 22.61 -0.05 -8.43
CA HIS A 190 23.55 0.18 -9.51
C HIS A 190 23.39 -0.80 -10.68
N SER A 191 23.15 -2.06 -10.39
CA SER A 191 22.91 -3.08 -11.40
C SER A 191 21.65 -2.78 -12.23
N ILE A 192 20.56 -2.38 -11.59
CA ILE A 192 19.31 -2.02 -12.25
C ILE A 192 19.48 -0.75 -13.11
N SER A 193 20.11 0.27 -12.57
CA SER A 193 20.40 1.50 -13.31
C SER A 193 21.25 1.23 -14.57
N ASN A 194 22.23 0.34 -14.47
CA ASN A 194 23.02 -0.10 -15.61
C ASN A 194 22.16 -0.81 -16.67
N ILE A 195 21.25 -1.69 -16.25
CA ILE A 195 20.32 -2.39 -17.16
C ILE A 195 19.40 -1.41 -17.87
N LEU A 196 18.80 -0.46 -17.13
CA LEU A 196 17.95 0.59 -17.72
C LEU A 196 18.72 1.45 -18.72
N SER A 197 19.99 1.74 -18.45
CA SER A 197 20.85 2.53 -19.33
C SER A 197 21.31 1.77 -20.59
N ALA A 198 21.11 0.46 -20.65
CA ALA A 198 21.45 -0.37 -21.82
C ALA A 198 20.33 -0.47 -22.86
N ILE A 199 19.10 -0.07 -22.50
CA ILE A 199 17.97 -0.06 -23.42
C ILE A 199 17.70 1.38 -23.83
N GLY A 200 17.78 1.67 -25.12
CA GLY A 200 17.55 3.01 -25.65
C GLY A 200 16.12 3.48 -25.45
N PHE A 201 15.98 4.79 -25.22
CA PHE A 201 14.68 5.46 -25.17
C PHE A 201 14.70 6.67 -26.09
N GLY A 202 13.84 6.69 -27.13
CA GLY A 202 13.79 7.77 -28.10
C GLY A 202 13.44 7.29 -29.51
N SER A 203 13.60 8.19 -30.50
CA SER A 203 13.24 7.88 -31.88
C SER A 203 14.13 6.81 -32.52
N ARG A 204 13.58 6.10 -33.51
CA ARG A 204 14.28 5.06 -34.28
C ARG A 204 15.62 5.54 -34.86
N GLU A 205 15.69 6.79 -35.28
CA GLU A 205 16.86 7.36 -35.94
C GLU A 205 18.03 7.54 -34.98
N GLU A 206 17.72 7.83 -33.70
CA GLU A 206 18.71 8.07 -32.65
C GLU A 206 19.28 6.77 -32.07
N GLN A 207 18.55 5.65 -32.19
CA GLN A 207 18.81 4.38 -31.51
C GLN A 207 19.29 3.27 -32.45
N SER A 208 19.98 3.62 -33.54
CA SER A 208 20.41 2.65 -34.54
C SER A 208 21.40 1.61 -33.94
N GLY A 209 21.04 0.31 -34.07
CA GLY A 209 21.86 -0.81 -33.65
C GLY A 209 21.63 -1.32 -32.22
N HIS A 210 20.86 -0.64 -31.41
CA HIS A 210 20.57 -1.03 -30.03
C HIS A 210 19.12 -1.52 -29.86
N SER A 211 18.82 -2.20 -28.75
CA SER A 211 17.45 -2.41 -28.32
C SER A 211 16.89 -1.11 -27.78
N TRP A 212 15.69 -0.72 -28.19
CA TRP A 212 15.08 0.57 -27.82
C TRP A 212 13.56 0.51 -27.76
N ILE A 213 12.99 1.50 -27.08
CA ILE A 213 11.55 1.76 -27.00
C ILE A 213 11.32 3.25 -27.16
N ASP A 214 10.19 3.67 -27.77
CA ASP A 214 9.78 5.07 -27.79
C ASP A 214 8.47 5.32 -27.02
N ARG A 215 8.05 6.58 -26.96
CA ARG A 215 6.81 6.99 -26.25
C ARG A 215 5.54 6.52 -26.93
N GLU A 216 5.61 6.23 -28.21
CA GLU A 216 4.51 5.72 -29.03
C GLU A 216 4.34 4.20 -28.89
N GLY A 217 5.30 3.52 -28.25
CA GLY A 217 5.30 2.07 -28.07
C GLY A 217 5.92 1.30 -29.24
N ASN A 218 6.68 1.98 -30.11
CA ASN A 218 7.52 1.27 -31.05
C ASN A 218 8.72 0.73 -30.30
N TYR A 219 9.18 -0.46 -30.67
CA TYR A 219 10.30 -1.10 -30.00
C TYR A 219 11.15 -1.93 -30.95
N ARG A 220 12.38 -2.16 -30.55
CA ARG A 220 13.33 -3.05 -31.23
C ARG A 220 14.08 -3.90 -30.22
N ILE A 221 14.25 -5.17 -30.53
CA ILE A 221 15.17 -6.06 -29.83
C ILE A 221 15.97 -6.87 -30.85
N GLY A 222 17.28 -6.65 -30.92
CA GLY A 222 18.12 -7.24 -31.93
C GLY A 222 17.65 -6.87 -33.34
N VAL A 223 17.21 -7.86 -34.11
CA VAL A 223 16.70 -7.69 -35.48
C VAL A 223 15.17 -7.55 -35.56
N LEU A 224 14.48 -7.73 -34.45
CA LEU A 224 13.01 -7.65 -34.40
C LEU A 224 12.57 -6.21 -34.08
N GLU A 225 11.66 -5.67 -34.91
CA GLU A 225 10.99 -4.41 -34.64
C GLU A 225 9.49 -4.64 -34.57
N GLY A 226 8.81 -3.89 -33.71
CA GLY A 226 7.39 -3.98 -33.52
C GLY A 226 6.77 -2.71 -32.96
N THR A 227 5.45 -2.69 -32.90
CA THR A 227 4.66 -1.63 -32.30
C THR A 227 3.61 -2.26 -31.38
N VAL A 228 3.35 -1.63 -30.24
CA VAL A 228 2.34 -2.09 -29.28
C VAL A 228 0.92 -1.83 -29.76
N THR A 229 -0.04 -2.53 -29.16
CA THR A 229 -1.46 -2.25 -29.37
C THR A 229 -1.87 -1.05 -28.51
N LYS A 230 -2.99 -0.40 -28.82
CA LYS A 230 -3.52 0.70 -27.99
C LYS A 230 -4.53 0.23 -26.94
N GLU A 231 -4.72 -1.07 -26.82
CA GLU A 231 -5.75 -1.68 -25.96
C GLU A 231 -5.20 -2.11 -24.60
N TYR A 232 -3.88 -2.29 -24.50
CA TYR A 232 -3.21 -2.71 -23.30
C TYR A 232 -3.31 -1.67 -22.17
N LYS A 233 -3.39 -2.16 -20.93
CA LYS A 233 -3.33 -1.33 -19.71
C LYS A 233 -2.22 -1.83 -18.80
N ALA A 234 -1.34 -0.92 -18.41
CA ALA A 234 -0.25 -1.22 -17.49
C ALA A 234 -0.80 -1.70 -16.14
N ARG A 235 -0.19 -2.74 -15.61
CA ARG A 235 -0.63 -3.40 -14.37
C ARG A 235 0.51 -3.99 -13.54
N PHE A 236 1.72 -4.07 -14.08
CA PHE A 236 2.84 -4.73 -13.42
C PHE A 236 3.85 -3.75 -12.84
N ILE A 237 4.22 -2.70 -13.59
CA ILE A 237 5.23 -1.72 -13.21
C ILE A 237 4.61 -0.66 -12.30
N GLY A 238 5.23 -0.48 -11.11
CA GLY A 238 4.89 0.57 -10.17
C GLY A 238 3.68 0.27 -9.27
N ALA A 239 3.72 0.85 -8.07
CA ALA A 239 2.69 0.64 -7.04
C ALA A 239 1.30 1.08 -7.51
N ARG A 240 1.24 2.19 -8.25
CA ARG A 240 -0.02 2.75 -8.74
C ARG A 240 -0.73 1.84 -9.74
N ALA A 241 -0.01 1.30 -10.73
CA ALA A 241 -0.60 0.41 -11.74
C ALA A 241 -1.11 -0.89 -11.09
N ARG A 242 -0.34 -1.45 -10.15
CA ARG A 242 -0.74 -2.62 -9.36
C ARG A 242 -1.99 -2.36 -8.52
N GLU A 243 -2.08 -1.20 -7.88
CA GLU A 243 -3.25 -0.80 -7.10
C GLU A 243 -4.51 -0.63 -7.98
N GLU A 244 -4.39 0.06 -9.12
CA GLU A 244 -5.49 0.24 -10.07
C GLU A 244 -5.99 -1.11 -10.62
N TYR A 245 -5.09 -2.03 -10.90
CA TYR A 245 -5.46 -3.38 -11.30
C TYR A 245 -6.23 -4.14 -10.20
N ARG A 246 -5.74 -4.06 -8.94
CA ARG A 246 -6.46 -4.66 -7.80
C ARG A 246 -7.87 -4.10 -7.62
N LYS A 247 -8.05 -2.80 -7.86
CA LYS A 247 -9.37 -2.14 -7.80
C LYS A 247 -10.32 -2.57 -8.93
N SER A 248 -9.77 -3.01 -10.06
CA SER A 248 -10.56 -3.43 -11.22
C SER A 248 -11.08 -4.87 -11.13
N LYS A 249 -10.58 -5.65 -10.17
CA LYS A 249 -10.94 -7.06 -9.89
C LYS A 249 -11.86 -7.16 -8.67
#